data_57894115c078b6479e7bdf4b3b5181f0
#
_entry.id   57894115c078b6479e7bdf4b3b5181f0
#
_cell.length_a   1.000
_cell.length_b   1.000
_cell.length_c   1.000
_cell.angle_alpha   90.00
_cell.angle_beta   90.00
_cell.angle_gamma   90.00
#
_symmetry.space_group_name_H-M   'P 1'
#
loop_
_entity.id
_entity.type
_entity.pdbx_description
1 polymer ?
#
loop_
_entity_poly.entity_id
_entity_poly.type
_entity_poly.pdbx_seq_one_letter_code
_entity_poly.pdbx_strand_id
1 'polypeptide(L)'
;MRRKLLPALGLAALMSTTTLAQQPMPGADAPIVRGNPAQKSYGVYIDQMIADFIAKNNLPGLTLAIVQAPYIPRSSGYGKTSIDHDELASTKTMWNIGPITQAFTAVAVMQLKEQGKFDLRDPISKYVDGLPKSWERITLLQLMQHSSGLPDYREKLDNKKRYTPTQLIDLVRASPLRFESGQKIGQSATDFTLLALAIERASGMSYHDFIWKNQIDVTGLTSTMFAEDMQAKAKVDRPEHPPADDNQHSQFKSKADFINPVEPATGYHEQSGGLVAVPADASENLFGFGNIWSSAEDISKWDIALAGSTLIKDAADRDVIYMPAKLDDGTVVPAMAGWEFTHHPGFMEVKGNSPGFSSYLSRFTEAYELVCVTLLTDKEGVDLTVLARNIAAAYRADLGPAVDPRDIVAQESKFGPDETVARIKEDLAAKKVPLFASFDHAANASAVGEKLRPTSVLVFGSAKVGTKLMQQNQSIGLDLPLRVLVWEDEFGRTWVGYPNLETLSERYGATDAATIGTMTSFLEGVVGRATNVYRY
;
A
#
# COMPACT_ATOMS: atom_id res chain seq x y z
N MET A 1 2.05 -13.34 87.84
CA MET A 1 1.54 -12.93 86.47
C MET A 1 2.66 -12.26 85.72
N ARG A 2 3.30 -12.99 84.78
CA ARG A 2 4.46 -12.52 84.04
C ARG A 2 3.98 -12.27 82.55
N ARG A 3 4.02 -11.02 82.13
CA ARG A 3 3.83 -10.64 80.69
C ARG A 3 5.13 -10.89 79.95
N LYS A 4 5.09 -11.70 78.91
CA LYS A 4 6.18 -11.90 77.96
C LYS A 4 6.07 -10.85 76.87
N LEU A 5 7.14 -10.11 76.66
CA LEU A 5 7.35 -9.24 75.47
C LEU A 5 7.84 -10.11 74.33
N LEU A 6 7.23 -9.94 73.17
CA LEU A 6 7.70 -10.43 71.85
C LEU A 6 8.52 -9.33 71.14
N PRO A 7 9.63 -9.68 70.47
CA PRO A 7 10.41 -8.69 69.73
C PRO A 7 9.80 -8.43 68.33
N ALA A 8 9.78 -7.16 67.93
CA ALA A 8 9.41 -6.72 66.60
C ALA A 8 10.54 -7.03 65.61
N LEU A 9 10.25 -7.85 64.62
CA LEU A 9 11.10 -8.00 63.39
C LEU A 9 10.87 -6.83 62.47
N GLY A 10 11.90 -6.03 62.26
CA GLY A 10 11.94 -5.00 61.25
C GLY A 10 12.12 -5.60 59.86
N LEU A 11 11.13 -5.37 58.98
CA LEU A 11 11.22 -5.71 57.57
C LEU A 11 11.98 -4.59 56.86
N ALA A 12 13.25 -4.82 56.49
CA ALA A 12 13.99 -3.94 55.60
C ALA A 12 13.53 -4.18 54.16
N ALA A 13 12.80 -3.23 53.60
CA ALA A 13 12.47 -3.22 52.20
C ALA A 13 13.72 -2.84 51.39
N LEU A 14 14.30 -3.82 50.69
CA LEU A 14 15.28 -3.58 49.63
C LEU A 14 14.54 -2.94 48.44
N MET A 15 14.66 -1.64 48.28
CA MET A 15 14.33 -0.97 47.01
C MET A 15 15.45 -1.29 46.02
N SER A 16 15.21 -2.25 45.14
CA SER A 16 16.02 -2.44 43.95
C SER A 16 15.67 -1.31 42.97
N THR A 17 16.54 -0.33 42.87
CA THR A 17 16.52 0.66 41.78
C THR A 17 16.93 -0.06 40.49
N THR A 18 15.94 -0.51 39.74
CA THR A 18 16.17 -0.85 38.30
C THR A 18 16.48 0.46 37.60
N THR A 19 17.75 0.70 37.33
CA THR A 19 18.18 1.67 36.33
C THR A 19 17.57 1.24 35.02
N LEU A 20 16.53 1.96 34.56
CA LEU A 20 16.10 1.91 33.18
C LEU A 20 17.31 2.29 32.32
N ALA A 21 17.89 1.32 31.63
CA ALA A 21 18.91 1.58 30.64
C ALA A 21 18.31 2.57 29.63
N GLN A 22 18.88 3.77 29.61
CA GLN A 22 18.52 4.81 28.67
C GLN A 22 18.87 4.27 27.28
N GLN A 23 17.88 4.03 26.44
CA GLN A 23 18.14 3.62 25.05
C GLN A 23 19.00 4.68 24.37
N PRO A 24 19.98 4.29 23.56
CA PRO A 24 20.77 5.25 22.81
C PRO A 24 19.85 6.11 21.94
N MET A 25 20.02 7.40 22.02
CA MET A 25 19.34 8.33 21.12
C MET A 25 19.72 7.98 19.69
N PRO A 26 18.77 8.02 18.73
CA PRO A 26 19.09 7.86 17.31
C PRO A 26 20.22 8.80 16.93
N GLY A 27 21.18 8.31 16.14
CA GLY A 27 22.27 9.15 15.62
C GLY A 27 21.72 10.36 14.85
N ALA A 28 22.57 11.36 14.62
CA ALA A 28 22.20 12.63 13.97
C ALA A 28 21.60 12.46 12.56
N ASP A 29 21.74 11.28 11.96
CA ASP A 29 21.23 10.93 10.61
C ASP A 29 19.89 10.15 10.65
N ALA A 30 19.30 9.92 11.82
CA ALA A 30 18.00 9.27 11.90
C ALA A 30 16.91 10.17 11.31
N PRO A 31 16.01 9.65 10.46
CA PRO A 31 14.94 10.45 9.88
C PRO A 31 14.08 11.06 10.98
N ILE A 32 13.73 12.34 10.81
CA ILE A 32 12.81 13.02 11.75
C ILE A 32 11.43 12.39 11.59
N VAL A 33 10.99 11.68 12.63
CA VAL A 33 9.68 11.02 12.69
C VAL A 33 8.72 11.90 13.47
N ARG A 34 7.60 12.23 12.86
CA ARG A 34 6.47 12.88 13.54
C ARG A 34 5.36 11.85 13.78
N GLY A 35 5.09 11.52 15.03
CA GLY A 35 4.06 10.56 15.41
C GLY A 35 3.95 10.42 16.92
N ASN A 36 3.16 9.47 17.39
CA ASN A 36 2.99 9.21 18.82
C ASN A 36 4.26 8.54 19.40
N PRO A 37 5.01 9.20 20.32
CA PRO A 37 6.25 8.66 20.87
C PRO A 37 6.03 7.50 21.87
N ALA A 38 4.79 7.20 22.27
CA ALA A 38 4.48 6.16 23.24
C ALA A 38 4.49 4.74 22.65
N GLN A 39 5.13 4.53 21.51
CA GLN A 39 5.05 3.26 20.80
C GLN A 39 6.12 2.26 21.23
N LYS A 40 5.71 0.99 21.19
CA LYS A 40 6.51 -0.18 21.55
C LYS A 40 7.74 -0.35 20.64
N SER A 41 8.68 -1.19 21.04
CA SER A 41 9.98 -1.43 20.39
C SER A 41 9.94 -1.71 18.87
N TYR A 42 8.87 -2.34 18.35
CA TYR A 42 8.70 -2.56 16.91
C TYR A 42 8.58 -1.24 16.10
N GLY A 43 8.20 -0.15 16.77
CA GLY A 43 8.12 1.17 16.12
C GLY A 43 9.45 1.63 15.55
N VAL A 44 10.54 1.44 16.28
CA VAL A 44 11.90 1.80 15.83
C VAL A 44 12.29 1.00 14.58
N TYR A 45 11.92 -0.28 14.54
CA TYR A 45 12.21 -1.14 13.41
C TYR A 45 11.42 -0.76 12.15
N ILE A 46 10.13 -0.41 12.31
CA ILE A 46 9.31 0.12 11.20
C ILE A 46 9.91 1.44 10.68
N ASP A 47 10.36 2.32 11.59
CA ASP A 47 10.98 3.59 11.20
C ASP A 47 12.25 3.37 10.37
N GLN A 48 13.08 2.38 10.76
CA GLN A 48 14.28 2.03 10.00
C GLN A 48 13.94 1.51 8.61
N MET A 49 12.99 0.58 8.48
CA MET A 49 12.55 0.08 7.17
C MET A 49 12.09 1.21 6.25
N ILE A 50 11.34 2.18 6.80
CA ILE A 50 10.87 3.33 6.01
C ILE A 50 12.03 4.25 5.63
N ALA A 51 12.96 4.52 6.54
CA ALA A 51 14.14 5.32 6.27
C ALA A 51 14.99 4.73 5.14
N ASP A 52 15.26 3.44 5.20
CA ASP A 52 16.01 2.71 4.18
C ASP A 52 15.28 2.73 2.83
N PHE A 53 13.96 2.57 2.85
CA PHE A 53 13.14 2.63 1.65
C PHE A 53 13.12 4.03 1.02
N ILE A 54 13.00 5.08 1.83
CA ILE A 54 13.09 6.50 1.39
C ILE A 54 14.43 6.76 0.73
N ALA A 55 15.53 6.36 1.39
CA ALA A 55 16.88 6.55 0.86
C ALA A 55 17.10 5.78 -0.45
N LYS A 56 16.68 4.49 -0.50
CA LYS A 56 16.83 3.63 -1.68
C LYS A 56 16.07 4.18 -2.90
N ASN A 57 14.87 4.75 -2.70
CA ASN A 57 13.99 5.19 -3.77
C ASN A 57 14.05 6.71 -4.03
N ASN A 58 14.92 7.44 -3.31
CA ASN A 58 15.03 8.89 -3.39
C ASN A 58 13.65 9.58 -3.26
N LEU A 59 12.95 9.30 -2.15
CA LEU A 59 11.63 9.87 -1.88
C LEU A 59 11.78 11.18 -1.11
N PRO A 60 11.10 12.27 -1.49
CA PRO A 60 11.03 13.47 -0.67
C PRO A 60 10.30 13.23 0.64
N GLY A 61 9.13 12.58 0.58
CA GLY A 61 8.32 12.30 1.75
C GLY A 61 7.45 11.05 1.63
N LEU A 62 7.02 10.59 2.80
CA LEU A 62 6.13 9.44 2.93
C LEU A 62 5.29 9.58 4.21
N THR A 63 4.08 9.08 4.19
CA THR A 63 3.24 8.94 5.40
C THR A 63 2.81 7.49 5.57
N LEU A 64 2.91 7.00 6.80
CA LEU A 64 2.40 5.70 7.25
C LEU A 64 1.20 5.88 8.15
N ALA A 65 0.17 5.04 7.99
CA ALA A 65 -0.78 4.75 9.05
C ALA A 65 -0.99 3.24 9.18
N ILE A 66 -1.09 2.77 10.42
CA ILE A 66 -1.49 1.40 10.75
C ILE A 66 -2.80 1.51 11.53
N VAL A 67 -3.81 0.78 11.06
CA VAL A 67 -5.08 0.60 11.75
C VAL A 67 -5.11 -0.78 12.38
N GLN A 68 -5.63 -0.86 13.57
CA GLN A 68 -6.17 -2.09 14.15
C GLN A 68 -7.54 -1.73 14.70
N ALA A 69 -8.55 -1.94 13.87
CA ALA A 69 -9.89 -1.41 14.12
C ALA A 69 -10.39 -1.76 15.54
N PRO A 70 -10.95 -0.79 16.28
CA PRO A 70 -11.30 0.57 15.85
C PRO A 70 -10.22 1.64 16.12
N TYR A 71 -8.98 1.26 16.32
CA TYR A 71 -7.88 2.15 16.71
C TYR A 71 -6.92 2.41 15.56
N ILE A 72 -6.22 3.56 15.64
CA ILE A 72 -5.07 3.89 14.79
C ILE A 72 -3.82 3.86 15.69
N PRO A 73 -3.21 2.69 15.92
CA PRO A 73 -2.10 2.56 16.86
C PRO A 73 -0.83 3.28 16.38
N ARG A 74 -0.69 3.54 15.08
CA ARG A 74 0.42 4.29 14.53
C ARG A 74 -0.01 5.14 13.35
N SER A 75 0.41 6.40 13.35
CA SER A 75 0.41 7.29 12.20
C SER A 75 1.64 8.19 12.28
N SER A 76 2.41 8.29 11.20
CA SER A 76 3.68 9.03 11.19
C SER A 76 3.99 9.58 9.80
N GLY A 77 4.52 10.80 9.74
CA GLY A 77 5.10 11.38 8.54
C GLY A 77 6.63 11.27 8.56
N TYR A 78 7.23 11.10 7.40
CA TYR A 78 8.67 10.96 7.18
C TYR A 78 9.09 11.86 6.03
N GLY A 79 10.25 12.52 6.16
CA GLY A 79 10.75 13.41 5.13
C GLY A 79 9.94 14.70 4.99
N LYS A 80 9.86 15.23 3.79
CA LYS A 80 9.29 16.54 3.47
C LYS A 80 8.07 16.42 2.56
N THR A 81 7.19 17.42 2.61
CA THR A 81 6.05 17.53 1.69
C THR A 81 6.42 18.22 0.39
N SER A 82 7.60 18.85 0.34
CA SER A 82 8.16 19.52 -0.84
C SER A 82 9.68 19.59 -0.73
N ILE A 83 10.38 19.40 -1.86
CA ILE A 83 11.85 19.62 -1.93
C ILE A 83 12.22 21.09 -1.94
N ASP A 84 11.31 21.96 -2.34
CA ASP A 84 11.51 23.40 -2.44
C ASP A 84 11.27 24.15 -1.12
N HIS A 85 10.58 23.49 -0.18
CA HIS A 85 10.22 24.05 1.11
C HIS A 85 10.62 23.11 2.24
N ASP A 86 10.99 23.67 3.38
CA ASP A 86 11.44 22.90 4.56
C ASP A 86 10.25 22.40 5.42
N GLU A 87 9.18 21.97 4.76
CA GLU A 87 7.98 21.48 5.41
C GLU A 87 8.05 19.97 5.59
N LEU A 88 7.88 19.53 6.84
CA LEU A 88 7.94 18.11 7.17
C LEU A 88 6.59 17.44 6.95
N ALA A 89 6.60 16.25 6.37
CA ALA A 89 5.42 15.42 6.28
C ALA A 89 4.85 15.12 7.68
N SER A 90 3.54 15.14 7.80
CA SER A 90 2.81 14.89 9.05
C SER A 90 1.71 13.85 8.83
N THR A 91 1.04 13.44 9.91
CA THR A 91 -0.11 12.52 9.83
C THR A 91 -1.30 13.10 9.07
N LYS A 92 -1.33 14.42 8.89
CA LYS A 92 -2.40 15.17 8.20
C LYS A 92 -1.99 15.74 6.85
N THR A 93 -0.76 15.50 6.43
CA THR A 93 -0.32 15.87 5.08
C THR A 93 -1.23 15.19 4.06
N MET A 94 -1.76 15.98 3.13
CA MET A 94 -2.61 15.48 2.07
C MET A 94 -1.79 15.09 0.85
N TRP A 95 -2.06 13.90 0.36
CA TRP A 95 -1.46 13.30 -0.83
C TRP A 95 -2.56 12.98 -1.82
N ASN A 96 -2.29 13.04 -3.12
CA ASN A 96 -3.23 12.43 -4.04
C ASN A 96 -3.23 10.91 -3.83
N ILE A 97 -4.41 10.35 -3.51
CA ILE A 97 -4.54 8.94 -3.15
C ILE A 97 -4.73 8.03 -4.38
N GLY A 98 -4.75 8.61 -5.57
CA GLY A 98 -4.81 7.87 -6.83
C GLY A 98 -5.92 6.80 -6.84
N PRO A 99 -5.58 5.55 -7.19
CA PRO A 99 -6.55 4.46 -7.31
C PRO A 99 -7.36 4.12 -6.06
N ILE A 100 -6.94 4.55 -4.86
CA ILE A 100 -7.77 4.41 -3.65
C ILE A 100 -9.11 5.16 -3.81
N THR A 101 -9.16 6.21 -4.64
CA THR A 101 -10.41 6.90 -5.02
C THR A 101 -11.48 5.93 -5.54
N GLN A 102 -11.09 4.86 -6.22
CA GLN A 102 -12.04 3.87 -6.74
C GLN A 102 -12.83 3.21 -5.62
N ALA A 103 -12.19 2.96 -4.47
CA ALA A 103 -12.89 2.40 -3.32
C ALA A 103 -13.97 3.36 -2.78
N PHE A 104 -13.72 4.68 -2.77
CA PHE A 104 -14.74 5.68 -2.43
C PHE A 104 -15.90 5.66 -3.43
N THR A 105 -15.60 5.58 -4.72
CA THR A 105 -16.63 5.50 -5.77
C THR A 105 -17.46 4.23 -5.64
N ALA A 106 -16.83 3.09 -5.39
CA ALA A 106 -17.51 1.81 -5.20
C ALA A 106 -18.43 1.84 -3.96
N VAL A 107 -17.97 2.43 -2.86
CA VAL A 107 -18.82 2.64 -1.66
C VAL A 107 -20.04 3.50 -2.01
N ALA A 108 -19.89 4.56 -2.81
CA ALA A 108 -21.01 5.38 -3.25
C ALA A 108 -22.02 4.59 -4.11
N VAL A 109 -21.54 3.71 -4.98
CA VAL A 109 -22.42 2.78 -5.74
C VAL A 109 -23.21 1.89 -4.78
N MET A 110 -22.56 1.31 -3.76
CA MET A 110 -23.23 0.46 -2.79
C MET A 110 -24.21 1.25 -1.90
N GLN A 111 -23.88 2.48 -1.51
CA GLN A 111 -24.80 3.36 -0.79
C GLN A 111 -26.09 3.66 -1.60
N LEU A 112 -25.97 3.86 -2.91
CA LEU A 112 -27.13 4.05 -3.79
C LEU A 112 -27.89 2.73 -4.01
N LYS A 113 -27.20 1.59 -4.01
CA LYS A 113 -27.85 0.26 -4.02
C LYS A 113 -28.69 0.05 -2.75
N GLU A 114 -28.15 0.34 -1.56
CA GLU A 114 -28.91 0.28 -0.30
C GLU A 114 -30.16 1.20 -0.30
N GLN A 115 -30.08 2.34 -1.01
CA GLN A 115 -31.21 3.26 -1.19
C GLN A 115 -32.22 2.77 -2.25
N GLY A 116 -32.00 1.63 -2.89
CA GLY A 116 -32.84 1.10 -3.97
C GLY A 116 -32.77 1.91 -5.28
N LYS A 117 -31.77 2.78 -5.43
CA LYS A 117 -31.57 3.61 -6.63
C LYS A 117 -30.72 2.90 -7.69
N PHE A 118 -29.90 1.94 -7.29
CA PHE A 118 -29.07 1.10 -8.16
C PHE A 118 -29.41 -0.38 -7.99
N ASP A 119 -29.43 -1.10 -9.12
CA ASP A 119 -29.16 -2.52 -9.18
C ASP A 119 -27.82 -2.70 -9.89
N LEU A 120 -26.90 -3.49 -9.35
CA LEU A 120 -25.58 -3.70 -9.95
C LEU A 120 -25.63 -4.32 -11.36
N ARG A 121 -26.77 -4.94 -11.70
CA ARG A 121 -27.04 -5.49 -13.04
C ARG A 121 -27.67 -4.48 -14.00
N ASP A 122 -27.99 -3.28 -13.53
CA ASP A 122 -28.49 -2.23 -14.40
C ASP A 122 -27.46 -1.89 -15.46
N PRO A 123 -27.88 -1.73 -16.71
CA PRO A 123 -27.00 -1.26 -17.76
C PRO A 123 -26.66 0.22 -17.56
N ILE A 124 -25.41 0.61 -17.86
CA ILE A 124 -24.95 1.99 -17.71
C ILE A 124 -25.78 3.00 -18.51
N SER A 125 -26.36 2.59 -19.62
CA SER A 125 -27.25 3.42 -20.45
C SER A 125 -28.53 3.88 -19.74
N LYS A 126 -28.90 3.26 -18.61
CA LYS A 126 -29.98 3.74 -17.75
C LYS A 126 -29.64 5.08 -17.07
N TYR A 127 -28.36 5.36 -16.90
CA TYR A 127 -27.88 6.50 -16.11
C TYR A 127 -27.08 7.51 -16.95
N VAL A 128 -26.43 7.08 -18.03
CA VAL A 128 -25.61 7.92 -18.88
C VAL A 128 -26.13 7.91 -20.29
N ASP A 129 -26.53 9.08 -20.78
CA ASP A 129 -27.09 9.25 -22.11
C ASP A 129 -26.01 9.31 -23.21
N GLY A 130 -26.40 8.98 -24.45
CA GLY A 130 -25.57 9.18 -25.64
C GLY A 130 -24.36 8.26 -25.73
N LEU A 131 -24.34 7.11 -25.07
CA LEU A 131 -23.26 6.13 -25.16
C LEU A 131 -23.27 5.40 -26.51
N PRO A 132 -22.11 4.92 -26.99
CA PRO A 132 -22.05 4.02 -28.13
C PRO A 132 -22.91 2.77 -27.91
N LYS A 133 -23.53 2.27 -28.94
CA LYS A 133 -24.40 1.08 -28.86
C LYS A 133 -23.72 -0.14 -28.25
N SER A 134 -22.40 -0.28 -28.46
CA SER A 134 -21.59 -1.35 -27.87
C SER A 134 -21.39 -1.21 -26.36
N TRP A 135 -21.61 -0.03 -25.77
CA TRP A 135 -21.46 0.23 -24.34
C TRP A 135 -22.78 0.17 -23.58
N GLU A 136 -23.92 0.31 -24.27
CA GLU A 136 -25.24 0.48 -23.64
C GLU A 136 -25.61 -0.64 -22.66
N ARG A 137 -25.12 -1.85 -22.87
CA ARG A 137 -25.45 -3.03 -22.05
C ARG A 137 -24.45 -3.33 -20.94
N ILE A 138 -23.35 -2.61 -20.86
CA ILE A 138 -22.35 -2.78 -19.80
C ILE A 138 -23.02 -2.46 -18.48
N THR A 139 -22.88 -3.36 -17.50
CA THR A 139 -23.55 -3.21 -16.21
C THR A 139 -22.68 -2.43 -15.21
N LEU A 140 -23.31 -1.86 -14.18
CA LEU A 140 -22.59 -1.21 -13.09
C LEU A 140 -21.60 -2.17 -12.42
N LEU A 141 -21.97 -3.46 -12.28
CA LEU A 141 -21.07 -4.49 -11.75
C LEU A 141 -19.84 -4.68 -12.62
N GLN A 142 -20.00 -4.77 -13.94
CA GLN A 142 -18.88 -4.93 -14.86
C GLN A 142 -17.93 -3.73 -14.85
N LEU A 143 -18.46 -2.51 -14.64
CA LEU A 143 -17.63 -1.32 -14.43
C LEU A 143 -16.84 -1.39 -13.12
N MET A 144 -17.50 -1.76 -12.00
CA MET A 144 -16.82 -1.94 -10.70
C MET A 144 -15.74 -3.01 -10.73
N GLN A 145 -15.93 -4.05 -11.55
CA GLN A 145 -15.01 -5.18 -11.70
C GLN A 145 -13.88 -4.94 -12.71
N HIS A 146 -13.89 -3.82 -13.42
CA HIS A 146 -13.04 -3.62 -14.60
C HIS A 146 -13.18 -4.71 -15.67
N SER A 147 -14.36 -5.34 -15.74
CA SER A 147 -14.67 -6.34 -16.77
C SER A 147 -15.50 -5.79 -17.92
N SER A 148 -15.62 -4.49 -18.02
CA SER A 148 -16.37 -3.77 -19.05
C SER A 148 -15.79 -3.93 -20.46
N GLY A 149 -14.48 -4.05 -20.59
CA GLY A 149 -13.76 -3.99 -21.87
C GLY A 149 -13.63 -2.58 -22.44
N LEU A 150 -14.00 -1.54 -21.71
CA LEU A 150 -13.92 -0.16 -22.17
C LEU A 150 -12.48 0.29 -22.42
N PRO A 151 -12.24 1.07 -23.49
CA PRO A 151 -10.95 1.71 -23.70
C PRO A 151 -10.67 2.74 -22.59
N ASP A 152 -9.41 2.88 -22.22
CA ASP A 152 -8.98 3.81 -21.18
C ASP A 152 -8.69 5.19 -21.79
N TYR A 153 -9.40 6.22 -21.35
CA TYR A 153 -9.21 7.57 -21.87
C TYR A 153 -7.83 8.15 -21.52
N ARG A 154 -7.15 7.63 -20.49
CA ARG A 154 -5.81 8.09 -20.11
C ARG A 154 -4.79 7.92 -21.23
N GLU A 155 -4.98 6.95 -22.13
CA GLU A 155 -4.13 6.75 -23.31
C GLU A 155 -4.23 7.89 -24.32
N LYS A 156 -5.29 8.70 -24.25
CA LYS A 156 -5.55 9.83 -25.18
C LYS A 156 -5.59 11.19 -24.47
N LEU A 157 -5.24 11.21 -23.17
CA LEU A 157 -5.31 12.40 -22.36
C LEU A 157 -4.18 13.38 -22.74
N ASP A 158 -4.54 14.63 -22.99
CA ASP A 158 -3.59 15.73 -23.02
C ASP A 158 -3.49 16.33 -21.62
N ASN A 159 -2.43 15.99 -20.88
CA ASN A 159 -2.23 16.41 -19.49
C ASN A 159 -2.12 17.94 -19.31
N LYS A 160 -2.03 18.70 -20.41
CA LYS A 160 -2.03 20.17 -20.38
C LYS A 160 -3.44 20.76 -20.40
N LYS A 161 -4.47 19.94 -20.57
CA LYS A 161 -5.86 20.36 -20.66
C LYS A 161 -6.67 19.86 -19.48
N ARG A 162 -7.70 20.60 -19.15
CA ARG A 162 -8.76 20.16 -18.24
C ARG A 162 -9.96 19.72 -19.07
N TYR A 163 -10.54 18.61 -18.68
CA TYR A 163 -11.68 18.00 -19.34
C TYR A 163 -12.83 17.88 -18.36
N THR A 164 -14.03 18.15 -18.83
CA THR A 164 -15.23 17.73 -18.09
C THR A 164 -15.36 16.20 -18.13
N PRO A 165 -16.09 15.58 -17.18
CA PRO A 165 -16.29 14.12 -17.20
C PRO A 165 -16.83 13.60 -18.54
N THR A 166 -17.76 14.32 -19.16
CA THR A 166 -18.27 13.97 -20.50
C THR A 166 -17.20 14.04 -21.57
N GLN A 167 -16.35 15.07 -21.55
CA GLN A 167 -15.24 15.19 -22.49
C GLN A 167 -14.20 14.08 -22.33
N LEU A 168 -13.96 13.59 -21.08
CA LEU A 168 -13.10 12.43 -20.87
C LEU A 168 -13.65 11.18 -21.58
N ILE A 169 -14.96 10.94 -21.49
CA ILE A 169 -15.63 9.85 -22.19
C ILE A 169 -15.53 10.05 -23.71
N ASP A 170 -15.67 11.29 -24.19
CA ASP A 170 -15.61 11.60 -25.63
C ASP A 170 -14.24 11.29 -26.26
N LEU A 171 -13.13 11.33 -25.49
CA LEU A 171 -11.80 10.94 -25.98
C LEU A 171 -11.78 9.51 -26.53
N VAL A 172 -12.59 8.62 -25.97
CA VAL A 172 -12.59 7.19 -26.30
C VAL A 172 -13.91 6.68 -26.87
N ARG A 173 -14.92 7.52 -26.98
CA ARG A 173 -16.27 7.17 -27.45
C ARG A 173 -16.27 6.44 -28.81
N ALA A 174 -15.37 6.82 -29.72
CA ALA A 174 -15.23 6.20 -31.03
C ALA A 174 -14.30 4.98 -31.08
N SER A 175 -13.67 4.64 -29.94
CA SER A 175 -12.77 3.50 -29.88
C SER A 175 -13.55 2.19 -29.67
N PRO A 176 -13.08 1.06 -30.26
CA PRO A 176 -13.70 -0.25 -30.00
C PRO A 176 -13.47 -0.67 -28.55
N LEU A 177 -14.29 -1.61 -28.06
CA LEU A 177 -13.99 -2.33 -26.83
C LEU A 177 -12.66 -3.08 -26.97
N ARG A 178 -11.88 -3.12 -25.92
CA ARG A 178 -10.60 -3.87 -25.85
C ARG A 178 -10.85 -5.39 -25.82
N PHE A 179 -11.98 -5.80 -25.26
CA PHE A 179 -12.50 -7.16 -25.21
C PHE A 179 -14.02 -7.12 -24.94
N GLU A 180 -14.71 -8.22 -25.12
CA GLU A 180 -16.15 -8.30 -24.81
C GLU A 180 -16.38 -8.21 -23.29
N SER A 181 -17.39 -7.43 -22.90
CA SER A 181 -17.74 -7.21 -21.49
C SER A 181 -18.02 -8.54 -20.77
N GLY A 182 -17.49 -8.68 -19.59
CA GLY A 182 -17.63 -9.88 -18.76
C GLY A 182 -16.64 -11.00 -19.03
N GLN A 183 -15.79 -10.92 -20.06
CA GLN A 183 -14.86 -11.99 -20.43
C GLN A 183 -13.48 -11.88 -19.79
N LYS A 184 -13.02 -10.68 -19.47
CA LYS A 184 -11.68 -10.42 -18.92
C LYS A 184 -11.72 -9.24 -17.97
N ILE A 185 -10.66 -9.09 -17.18
CA ILE A 185 -10.39 -7.85 -16.45
C ILE A 185 -9.36 -7.01 -17.20
N GLY A 186 -9.61 -5.71 -17.23
CA GLY A 186 -8.69 -4.73 -17.78
C GLY A 186 -8.99 -3.35 -17.22
N GLN A 187 -8.14 -2.88 -16.33
CA GLN A 187 -8.31 -1.58 -15.69
C GLN A 187 -8.57 -0.47 -16.71
N SER A 188 -9.54 0.39 -16.43
CA SER A 188 -9.89 1.54 -17.25
C SER A 188 -10.41 2.67 -16.36
N ALA A 189 -9.85 3.86 -16.49
CA ALA A 189 -10.38 5.04 -15.81
C ALA A 189 -11.78 5.41 -16.33
N THR A 190 -12.11 5.04 -17.57
CA THR A 190 -13.43 5.21 -18.17
C THR A 190 -14.52 4.53 -17.35
N ASP A 191 -14.24 3.36 -16.75
CA ASP A 191 -15.19 2.62 -15.93
C ASP A 191 -15.68 3.45 -14.74
N PHE A 192 -14.75 4.01 -13.99
CA PHE A 192 -15.06 4.76 -12.78
C PHE A 192 -15.59 6.17 -13.05
N THR A 193 -15.20 6.76 -14.19
CA THR A 193 -15.83 8.00 -14.65
C THR A 193 -17.30 7.78 -15.00
N LEU A 194 -17.63 6.67 -15.67
CA LEU A 194 -19.03 6.32 -15.93
C LEU A 194 -19.81 6.01 -14.65
N LEU A 195 -19.21 5.32 -13.67
CA LEU A 195 -19.83 5.11 -12.35
C LEU A 195 -20.10 6.45 -11.65
N ALA A 196 -19.15 7.39 -11.67
CA ALA A 196 -19.34 8.72 -11.07
C ALA A 196 -20.47 9.49 -11.74
N LEU A 197 -20.58 9.47 -13.06
CA LEU A 197 -21.72 10.05 -13.80
C LEU A 197 -23.06 9.36 -13.47
N ALA A 198 -23.05 8.04 -13.28
CA ALA A 198 -24.24 7.30 -12.85
C ALA A 198 -24.66 7.70 -11.43
N ILE A 199 -23.69 7.90 -10.52
CA ILE A 199 -23.93 8.41 -9.16
C ILE A 199 -24.61 9.77 -9.22
N GLU A 200 -24.14 10.70 -10.05
CA GLU A 200 -24.77 12.01 -10.21
C GLU A 200 -26.22 11.89 -10.69
N ARG A 201 -26.46 11.07 -11.71
CA ARG A 201 -27.80 10.87 -12.26
C ARG A 201 -28.77 10.27 -11.27
N ALA A 202 -28.35 9.26 -10.53
CA ALA A 202 -29.22 8.53 -9.58
C ALA A 202 -29.43 9.31 -8.27
N SER A 203 -28.42 10.04 -7.81
CA SER A 203 -28.50 10.81 -6.58
C SER A 203 -29.21 12.16 -6.76
N GLY A 204 -29.07 12.78 -7.93
CA GLY A 204 -29.45 14.16 -8.19
C GLY A 204 -28.46 15.18 -7.61
N MET A 205 -27.27 14.74 -7.18
CA MET A 205 -26.18 15.54 -6.64
C MET A 205 -24.96 15.42 -7.56
N SER A 206 -24.04 16.39 -7.50
CA SER A 206 -22.72 16.17 -8.09
C SER A 206 -22.01 14.98 -7.44
N TYR A 207 -21.10 14.32 -8.16
CA TYR A 207 -20.28 13.24 -7.60
C TYR A 207 -19.50 13.73 -6.38
N HIS A 208 -18.92 14.91 -6.48
CA HIS A 208 -18.25 15.62 -5.38
C HIS A 208 -19.17 15.74 -4.14
N ASP A 209 -20.36 16.35 -4.28
CA ASP A 209 -21.26 16.58 -3.15
C ASP A 209 -21.78 15.27 -2.57
N PHE A 210 -21.97 14.24 -3.40
CA PHE A 210 -22.41 12.94 -2.93
C PHE A 210 -21.36 12.29 -2.04
N ILE A 211 -20.10 12.23 -2.49
CA ILE A 211 -18.98 11.67 -1.69
C ILE A 211 -18.78 12.51 -0.43
N TRP A 212 -18.78 13.83 -0.57
CA TRP A 212 -18.60 14.73 0.56
C TRP A 212 -19.63 14.46 1.67
N LYS A 213 -20.90 14.53 1.32
CA LYS A 213 -22.00 14.36 2.26
C LYS A 213 -22.11 12.96 2.86
N ASN A 214 -21.89 11.90 2.05
CA ASN A 214 -22.19 10.54 2.47
C ASN A 214 -20.96 9.77 2.96
N GLN A 215 -19.76 10.30 2.75
CA GLN A 215 -18.52 9.65 3.21
C GLN A 215 -17.64 10.61 4.01
N ILE A 216 -17.24 11.76 3.47
CA ILE A 216 -16.29 12.68 4.12
C ILE A 216 -16.88 13.25 5.41
N ASP A 217 -18.08 13.86 5.35
CA ASP A 217 -18.74 14.44 6.51
C ASP A 217 -19.13 13.38 7.55
N VAL A 218 -19.67 12.25 7.08
CA VAL A 218 -20.15 11.16 7.96
C VAL A 218 -19.00 10.54 8.77
N THR A 219 -17.80 10.51 8.21
CA THR A 219 -16.62 9.93 8.86
C THR A 219 -15.71 10.97 9.49
N GLY A 220 -16.03 12.28 9.35
CA GLY A 220 -15.28 13.38 9.95
C GLY A 220 -13.86 13.52 9.38
N LEU A 221 -13.70 13.39 8.06
CA LEU A 221 -12.42 13.53 7.39
C LEU A 221 -12.10 15.01 7.19
N THR A 222 -11.13 15.52 7.90
CA THR A 222 -10.76 16.94 7.88
C THR A 222 -9.61 17.28 6.93
N SER A 223 -8.90 16.25 6.48
CA SER A 223 -7.76 16.33 5.57
C SER A 223 -8.01 15.51 4.29
N THR A 224 -9.26 15.56 3.80
CA THR A 224 -9.71 14.87 2.58
C THR A 224 -10.50 15.83 1.72
N MET A 225 -10.19 15.93 0.44
CA MET A 225 -10.87 16.79 -0.52
C MET A 225 -10.64 16.33 -1.95
N PHE A 226 -11.30 16.98 -2.88
CA PHE A 226 -11.10 16.73 -4.31
C PHE A 226 -9.99 17.64 -4.88
N ALA A 227 -9.40 17.22 -5.99
CA ALA A 227 -8.35 17.96 -6.67
C ALA A 227 -8.79 19.37 -7.06
N GLU A 228 -10.04 19.55 -7.48
CA GLU A 228 -10.64 20.82 -7.84
C GLU A 228 -10.73 21.82 -6.67
N ASP A 229 -10.81 21.34 -5.44
CA ASP A 229 -10.90 22.16 -4.23
C ASP A 229 -9.53 22.63 -3.72
N MET A 230 -8.46 21.96 -4.13
CA MET A 230 -7.11 22.21 -3.63
C MET A 230 -6.66 23.66 -3.85
N GLN A 231 -6.95 24.23 -5.01
CA GLN A 231 -6.57 25.61 -5.32
C GLN A 231 -7.34 26.63 -4.51
N ALA A 232 -8.61 26.37 -4.20
CA ALA A 232 -9.44 27.25 -3.38
C ALA A 232 -8.92 27.28 -1.95
N LYS A 233 -8.59 26.13 -1.38
CA LYS A 233 -8.07 26.01 -0.02
C LYS A 233 -6.66 26.56 0.13
N ALA A 234 -5.77 26.35 -0.83
CA ALA A 234 -4.42 26.92 -0.82
C ALA A 234 -4.41 28.46 -0.80
N LYS A 235 -5.49 29.11 -1.25
CA LYS A 235 -5.64 30.56 -1.17
C LYS A 235 -6.16 31.05 0.20
N VAL A 236 -6.93 30.21 0.90
CA VAL A 236 -7.58 30.58 2.17
C VAL A 236 -6.70 30.26 3.38
N ASP A 237 -5.97 29.14 3.33
CA ASP A 237 -5.23 28.60 4.47
C ASP A 237 -3.74 28.94 4.49
N ARG A 238 -3.24 29.74 3.53
CA ARG A 238 -1.94 30.40 3.70
C ARG A 238 -2.16 31.70 4.49
N PRO A 239 -2.02 31.71 5.81
CA PRO A 239 -1.78 32.96 6.49
C PRO A 239 -0.51 33.53 5.84
N GLU A 240 -0.57 34.75 5.36
CA GLU A 240 0.65 35.51 5.10
C GLU A 240 1.55 35.23 6.30
N HIS A 241 2.76 34.68 6.08
CA HIS A 241 3.69 34.45 7.18
C HIS A 241 3.75 35.76 7.95
N PRO A 242 3.34 35.81 9.21
CA PRO A 242 3.51 37.03 9.97
C PRO A 242 4.99 37.37 9.85
N PRO A 243 5.36 38.62 9.61
CA PRO A 243 6.75 38.99 9.52
C PRO A 243 7.45 38.41 10.73
N ALA A 244 8.60 37.74 10.50
CA ALA A 244 9.34 37.03 11.51
C ALA A 244 9.64 38.00 12.67
N ASP A 245 8.76 38.02 13.66
CA ASP A 245 9.03 38.64 14.93
C ASP A 245 9.74 37.57 15.77
N ASP A 246 11.08 37.63 15.77
CA ASP A 246 11.95 36.71 16.46
C ASP A 246 11.61 36.48 17.92
N ASN A 247 10.86 37.40 18.54
CA ASN A 247 10.41 37.27 19.92
C ASN A 247 9.17 36.37 20.10
N GLN A 248 8.45 36.04 19.05
CA GLN A 248 7.30 35.12 19.14
C GLN A 248 7.69 33.64 19.03
N HIS A 249 8.83 33.33 18.46
CA HIS A 249 9.33 31.96 18.30
C HIS A 249 9.86 31.37 19.61
N SER A 250 10.24 32.18 20.58
CA SER A 250 10.72 31.72 21.90
C SER A 250 9.60 31.29 22.85
N GLN A 251 8.37 31.63 22.54
CA GLN A 251 7.23 31.14 23.31
C GLN A 251 6.58 30.02 22.54
N PHE A 252 6.80 28.80 22.98
CA PHE A 252 6.03 27.61 22.59
C PHE A 252 4.54 27.82 22.90
N LYS A 253 3.92 28.74 22.22
CA LYS A 253 2.49 28.76 22.04
C LYS A 253 2.16 27.81 20.92
N SER A 254 2.27 26.52 21.20
CA SER A 254 1.67 25.53 20.35
C SER A 254 0.15 25.70 20.40
N LYS A 255 -0.37 26.61 19.60
CA LYS A 255 -1.74 26.43 19.17
C LYS A 255 -1.74 25.18 18.33
N ALA A 256 -2.64 24.25 18.63
CA ALA A 256 -2.80 23.02 17.87
C ALA A 256 -2.90 23.26 16.35
N ASP A 257 -3.44 24.41 15.97
CA ASP A 257 -3.56 24.89 14.58
C ASP A 257 -2.22 25.16 13.88
N PHE A 258 -1.12 25.34 14.64
CA PHE A 258 0.21 25.59 14.09
C PHE A 258 1.03 24.30 13.90
N ILE A 259 0.64 23.20 14.57
CA ILE A 259 1.43 21.97 14.62
C ILE A 259 1.18 21.08 13.40
N ASN A 260 0.02 21.21 12.75
CA ASN A 260 -0.36 20.45 11.56
C ASN A 260 -1.18 21.32 10.61
N PRO A 261 -0.56 22.22 9.85
CA PRO A 261 -1.27 22.82 8.73
C PRO A 261 -1.68 21.67 7.81
N VAL A 262 -2.94 21.71 7.35
CA VAL A 262 -3.40 20.81 6.31
C VAL A 262 -2.78 21.27 5.01
N GLU A 263 -1.56 20.84 4.74
CA GLU A 263 -0.84 21.24 3.55
C GLU A 263 -0.76 20.08 2.57
N PRO A 264 -1.13 20.31 1.30
CA PRO A 264 -0.95 19.31 0.27
C PRO A 264 0.54 19.12 -0.02
N ALA A 265 0.97 17.88 -0.16
CA ALA A 265 2.30 17.58 -0.65
C ALA A 265 2.45 17.99 -2.12
N THR A 266 3.64 18.35 -2.52
CA THR A 266 4.01 18.50 -3.93
C THR A 266 4.38 17.14 -4.49
N GLY A 267 3.69 16.70 -5.54
CA GLY A 267 4.01 15.44 -6.22
C GLY A 267 5.16 15.58 -7.22
N TYR A 268 5.90 14.51 -7.44
CA TYR A 268 7.06 14.49 -8.31
C TYR A 268 7.05 13.30 -9.27
N HIS A 269 7.58 13.53 -10.48
CA HIS A 269 8.00 12.47 -11.38
C HIS A 269 9.52 12.54 -11.63
N GLU A 270 10.11 11.40 -11.94
CA GLU A 270 11.54 11.33 -12.20
C GLU A 270 11.85 11.64 -13.66
N GLN A 271 12.76 12.56 -13.90
CA GLN A 271 13.32 12.89 -15.22
C GLN A 271 14.84 12.82 -15.20
N SER A 272 15.46 12.78 -16.40
CA SER A 272 16.91 12.87 -16.55
C SER A 272 17.41 14.18 -15.94
N GLY A 273 17.89 14.13 -14.69
CA GLY A 273 18.36 15.32 -13.95
C GLY A 273 17.75 15.50 -12.58
N GLY A 274 16.79 14.66 -12.18
CA GLY A 274 16.20 14.69 -10.85
C GLY A 274 14.66 14.63 -10.83
N LEU A 275 14.10 15.03 -9.72
CA LEU A 275 12.65 15.07 -9.50
C LEU A 275 12.08 16.39 -10.05
N VAL A 276 10.98 16.29 -10.77
CA VAL A 276 10.25 17.43 -11.35
C VAL A 276 8.85 17.47 -10.72
N ALA A 277 8.49 18.63 -10.20
CA ALA A 277 7.19 18.84 -9.58
C ALA A 277 6.03 18.67 -10.60
N VAL A 278 4.98 18.03 -10.15
CA VAL A 278 3.73 17.84 -10.90
C VAL A 278 2.68 18.81 -10.36
N PRO A 279 1.96 19.54 -11.22
CA PRO A 279 0.89 20.41 -10.78
C PRO A 279 -0.20 19.66 -9.99
N ALA A 280 -0.67 20.23 -8.89
CA ALA A 280 -1.68 19.61 -8.04
C ALA A 280 -2.99 19.29 -8.78
N ASP A 281 -3.33 20.12 -9.76
CA ASP A 281 -4.52 19.99 -10.60
C ASP A 281 -4.40 18.89 -11.68
N ALA A 282 -3.24 18.23 -11.81
CA ALA A 282 -3.06 17.15 -12.79
C ALA A 282 -4.01 15.96 -12.57
N SER A 283 -4.44 15.73 -11.32
CA SER A 283 -5.37 14.66 -10.98
C SER A 283 -6.87 14.99 -11.21
N GLU A 284 -7.23 16.24 -11.57
CA GLU A 284 -8.62 16.60 -11.86
C GLU A 284 -9.20 15.79 -13.05
N ASN A 285 -8.36 15.42 -14.00
CA ASN A 285 -8.76 14.57 -15.14
C ASN A 285 -8.99 13.10 -14.77
N LEU A 286 -8.84 12.71 -13.52
CA LEU A 286 -9.07 11.36 -13.03
C LEU A 286 -10.42 11.22 -12.29
N PHE A 287 -11.45 11.87 -12.81
CA PHE A 287 -12.78 11.96 -12.22
C PHE A 287 -13.36 10.59 -11.84
N GLY A 288 -13.65 10.40 -10.55
CA GLY A 288 -14.16 9.13 -9.99
C GLY A 288 -13.12 8.01 -9.88
N PHE A 289 -11.96 8.17 -10.50
CA PHE A 289 -10.89 7.17 -10.56
C PHE A 289 -9.69 7.50 -9.67
N GLY A 290 -9.30 8.79 -9.56
CA GLY A 290 -8.06 9.18 -8.90
C GLY A 290 -7.99 10.66 -8.50
N ASN A 291 -9.11 11.37 -8.39
CA ASN A 291 -9.14 12.81 -8.12
C ASN A 291 -9.32 13.19 -6.64
N ILE A 292 -9.25 12.23 -5.71
CA ILE A 292 -9.31 12.52 -4.27
C ILE A 292 -7.89 12.69 -3.71
N TRP A 293 -7.76 13.67 -2.81
CA TRP A 293 -6.60 13.91 -1.97
C TRP A 293 -6.98 13.63 -0.52
N SER A 294 -6.10 12.95 0.21
CA SER A 294 -6.35 12.60 1.61
C SER A 294 -5.07 12.42 2.40
N SER A 295 -5.18 12.44 3.71
CA SER A 295 -4.11 12.02 4.61
C SER A 295 -4.22 10.54 4.95
N ALA A 296 -3.11 9.92 5.35
CA ALA A 296 -3.12 8.55 5.81
C ALA A 296 -3.99 8.35 7.07
N GLU A 297 -4.11 9.37 7.91
CA GLU A 297 -4.99 9.37 9.09
C GLU A 297 -6.47 9.34 8.67
N ASP A 298 -6.86 10.16 7.71
CA ASP A 298 -8.25 10.21 7.25
C ASP A 298 -8.65 8.95 6.48
N ILE A 299 -7.75 8.40 5.63
CA ILE A 299 -7.97 7.09 5.01
C ILE A 299 -8.19 6.02 6.08
N SER A 300 -7.43 6.06 7.17
CA SER A 300 -7.60 5.13 8.30
C SER A 300 -8.97 5.25 8.97
N LYS A 301 -9.48 6.47 9.17
CA LYS A 301 -10.84 6.71 9.69
C LYS A 301 -11.90 6.20 8.74
N TRP A 302 -11.74 6.47 7.45
CA TRP A 302 -12.64 5.99 6.40
C TRP A 302 -12.64 4.46 6.34
N ASP A 303 -11.48 3.84 6.43
CA ASP A 303 -11.33 2.39 6.45
C ASP A 303 -12.01 1.73 7.66
N ILE A 304 -11.84 2.30 8.86
CA ILE A 304 -12.55 1.87 10.07
C ILE A 304 -14.08 1.98 9.88
N ALA A 305 -14.55 3.08 9.29
CA ALA A 305 -15.98 3.30 9.03
C ALA A 305 -16.54 2.32 7.99
N LEU A 306 -15.72 1.91 7.01
CA LEU A 306 -16.08 0.89 6.02
C LEU A 306 -16.10 -0.52 6.62
N ALA A 307 -15.14 -0.84 7.52
CA ALA A 307 -15.12 -2.10 8.25
C ALA A 307 -16.36 -2.27 9.15
N GLY A 308 -16.85 -1.15 9.70
CA GLY A 308 -18.11 -1.09 10.43
C GLY A 308 -19.33 -0.97 9.51
N SER A 309 -20.47 -0.59 10.11
CA SER A 309 -21.73 -0.37 9.37
C SER A 309 -22.01 1.11 9.08
N THR A 310 -21.00 1.98 9.17
CA THR A 310 -21.17 3.44 9.02
C THR A 310 -21.39 3.82 7.56
N LEU A 311 -20.55 3.32 6.66
CA LEU A 311 -20.59 3.66 5.24
C LEU A 311 -21.54 2.75 4.44
N ILE A 312 -21.55 1.47 4.72
CA ILE A 312 -22.46 0.48 4.13
C ILE A 312 -23.08 -0.31 5.30
N LYS A 313 -24.39 -0.25 5.44
CA LYS A 313 -25.09 -0.81 6.61
C LYS A 313 -25.30 -2.31 6.49
N ASP A 314 -25.67 -2.78 5.33
CA ASP A 314 -25.94 -4.19 5.06
C ASP A 314 -24.61 -4.94 4.88
N ALA A 315 -24.46 -6.05 5.63
CA ALA A 315 -23.25 -6.87 5.56
C ALA A 315 -23.08 -7.54 4.19
N ALA A 316 -24.17 -8.02 3.58
CA ALA A 316 -24.10 -8.65 2.26
C ALA A 316 -23.70 -7.65 1.18
N ASP A 317 -24.04 -6.37 1.35
CA ASP A 317 -23.62 -5.30 0.45
C ASP A 317 -22.13 -4.93 0.64
N ARG A 318 -21.62 -4.96 1.87
CA ARG A 318 -20.17 -4.85 2.11
C ARG A 318 -19.39 -6.01 1.49
N ASP A 319 -19.92 -7.22 1.62
CA ASP A 319 -19.29 -8.42 1.08
C ASP A 319 -19.10 -8.35 -0.44
N VAL A 320 -19.96 -7.62 -1.17
CA VAL A 320 -19.76 -7.40 -2.61
C VAL A 320 -18.40 -6.76 -2.91
N ILE A 321 -17.98 -5.78 -2.09
CA ILE A 321 -16.69 -5.11 -2.25
C ILE A 321 -15.54 -6.00 -1.76
N TYR A 322 -15.79 -6.86 -0.78
CA TYR A 322 -14.78 -7.68 -0.11
C TYR A 322 -14.57 -9.05 -0.77
N MET A 323 -15.17 -9.30 -1.90
CA MET A 323 -15.06 -10.58 -2.59
C MET A 323 -14.45 -10.39 -3.99
N PRO A 324 -13.61 -11.34 -4.43
CA PRO A 324 -13.11 -11.36 -5.80
C PRO A 324 -14.25 -11.34 -6.82
N ALA A 325 -14.05 -10.64 -7.92
CA ALA A 325 -15.00 -10.59 -9.03
C ALA A 325 -15.19 -11.96 -9.69
N LYS A 326 -16.36 -12.16 -10.31
CA LYS A 326 -16.64 -13.31 -11.17
C LYS A 326 -16.96 -12.81 -12.58
N LEU A 327 -16.32 -13.39 -13.56
CA LEU A 327 -16.63 -13.19 -14.96
C LEU A 327 -17.93 -13.92 -15.35
N ASP A 328 -18.45 -13.67 -16.54
CA ASP A 328 -19.71 -14.24 -17.01
C ASP A 328 -19.65 -15.78 -17.15
N ASP A 329 -18.48 -16.35 -17.37
CA ASP A 329 -18.23 -17.79 -17.41
C ASP A 329 -18.03 -18.41 -16.01
N GLY A 330 -18.11 -17.63 -14.94
CA GLY A 330 -17.90 -18.04 -13.56
C GLY A 330 -16.44 -18.03 -13.11
N THR A 331 -15.49 -17.68 -13.97
CA THR A 331 -14.07 -17.54 -13.59
C THR A 331 -13.92 -16.50 -12.52
N VAL A 332 -13.27 -16.88 -11.41
CA VAL A 332 -12.95 -15.95 -10.31
C VAL A 332 -11.68 -15.19 -10.67
N VAL A 333 -11.73 -13.88 -10.56
CA VAL A 333 -10.60 -12.98 -10.80
C VAL A 333 -10.31 -12.15 -9.55
N PRO A 334 -9.04 -12.00 -9.18
CA PRO A 334 -8.68 -11.42 -7.89
C PRO A 334 -8.72 -9.87 -7.91
N ALA A 335 -9.84 -9.29 -8.37
CA ALA A 335 -10.03 -7.85 -8.35
C ALA A 335 -11.51 -7.50 -8.18
N MET A 336 -11.81 -6.39 -7.47
CA MET A 336 -13.13 -5.80 -7.33
C MET A 336 -13.01 -4.36 -6.82
N ALA A 337 -13.71 -3.41 -7.45
CA ALA A 337 -13.87 -2.06 -6.93
C ALA A 337 -12.54 -1.32 -6.65
N GLY A 338 -11.53 -1.57 -7.46
CA GLY A 338 -10.15 -1.08 -7.25
C GLY A 338 -9.30 -1.96 -6.34
N TRP A 339 -9.90 -2.84 -5.55
CA TRP A 339 -9.18 -3.77 -4.69
C TRP A 339 -8.65 -4.97 -5.48
N GLU A 340 -7.45 -5.41 -5.11
CA GLU A 340 -6.85 -6.67 -5.52
C GLU A 340 -6.93 -7.65 -4.35
N PHE A 341 -7.22 -8.91 -4.65
CA PHE A 341 -7.25 -10.00 -3.68
C PHE A 341 -6.09 -10.92 -3.97
N THR A 342 -5.22 -11.13 -3.00
CA THR A 342 -4.17 -12.14 -3.09
C THR A 342 -4.74 -13.54 -2.81
N HIS A 343 -3.93 -14.58 -2.87
CA HIS A 343 -4.37 -15.95 -2.58
C HIS A 343 -4.81 -16.16 -1.12
N HIS A 344 -4.49 -15.22 -0.24
CA HIS A 344 -4.88 -15.30 1.17
C HIS A 344 -6.34 -14.86 1.33
N PRO A 345 -7.26 -15.74 1.80
CA PRO A 345 -8.58 -15.31 2.22
C PRO A 345 -8.48 -14.24 3.30
N GLY A 346 -9.24 -13.15 3.16
CA GLY A 346 -9.23 -12.09 4.14
C GLY A 346 -8.13 -11.04 3.97
N PHE A 347 -7.36 -11.07 2.88
CA PHE A 347 -6.43 -10.00 2.55
C PHE A 347 -6.82 -9.30 1.25
N MET A 348 -6.89 -8.00 1.28
CA MET A 348 -7.16 -7.15 0.13
C MET A 348 -6.26 -5.92 0.14
N GLU A 349 -5.87 -5.46 -1.04
CA GLU A 349 -5.03 -4.29 -1.20
C GLU A 349 -5.47 -3.43 -2.38
N VAL A 350 -5.30 -2.13 -2.29
CA VAL A 350 -5.40 -1.21 -3.41
C VAL A 350 -4.12 -0.40 -3.49
N LYS A 351 -3.58 -0.26 -4.69
CA LYS A 351 -2.32 0.41 -4.92
C LYS A 351 -2.27 1.02 -6.32
N GLY A 352 -1.40 1.96 -6.49
CA GLY A 352 -1.09 2.49 -7.80
C GLY A 352 -0.52 3.89 -7.76
N ASN A 353 -0.47 4.44 -8.95
CA ASN A 353 0.12 5.73 -9.22
C ASN A 353 -0.95 6.72 -9.69
N SER A 354 -0.73 7.95 -9.34
CA SER A 354 -1.38 9.13 -9.91
C SER A 354 -0.29 10.14 -10.27
N PRO A 355 -0.62 11.21 -11.01
CA PRO A 355 0.39 12.20 -11.35
C PRO A 355 1.15 12.72 -10.12
N GLY A 356 2.42 12.39 -10.03
CA GLY A 356 3.32 12.79 -8.94
C GLY A 356 3.26 11.96 -7.66
N PHE A 357 2.41 10.94 -7.54
CA PHE A 357 2.20 10.22 -6.28
C PHE A 357 2.09 8.71 -6.48
N SER A 358 2.47 7.98 -5.43
CA SER A 358 2.17 6.57 -5.29
C SER A 358 1.45 6.31 -3.97
N SER A 359 0.48 5.40 -4.00
CA SER A 359 -0.39 5.10 -2.87
C SER A 359 -0.54 3.60 -2.67
N TYR A 360 -0.74 3.21 -1.43
CA TYR A 360 -1.02 1.84 -1.03
C TYR A 360 -1.93 1.81 0.20
N LEU A 361 -2.93 0.96 0.15
CA LEU A 361 -3.79 0.64 1.27
C LEU A 361 -4.03 -0.87 1.26
N SER A 362 -3.76 -1.54 2.37
CA SER A 362 -4.13 -2.94 2.55
C SER A 362 -5.05 -3.13 3.74
N ARG A 363 -5.81 -4.22 3.70
CA ARG A 363 -6.68 -4.65 4.78
C ARG A 363 -6.61 -6.15 4.96
N PHE A 364 -6.41 -6.57 6.19
CA PHE A 364 -6.64 -7.93 6.65
C PHE A 364 -8.05 -7.96 7.25
N THR A 365 -8.93 -8.80 6.71
CA THR A 365 -10.37 -8.77 7.01
C THR A 365 -10.82 -9.87 7.96
N GLU A 366 -9.95 -10.80 8.33
CA GLU A 366 -10.27 -11.83 9.32
C GLU A 366 -10.64 -11.20 10.67
N ALA A 367 -11.62 -11.77 11.36
CA ALA A 367 -12.26 -11.19 12.54
C ALA A 367 -11.28 -10.82 13.67
N TYR A 368 -10.15 -11.51 13.77
CA TYR A 368 -9.12 -11.24 14.77
C TYR A 368 -8.00 -10.33 14.26
N GLU A 369 -7.96 -10.04 12.99
CA GLU A 369 -6.91 -9.23 12.36
C GLU A 369 -7.33 -7.77 12.27
N LEU A 370 -8.29 -7.46 11.44
CA LEU A 370 -8.81 -6.10 11.18
C LEU A 370 -7.69 -5.04 11.16
N VAL A 371 -6.58 -5.40 10.52
CA VAL A 371 -5.39 -4.54 10.41
C VAL A 371 -5.32 -3.97 9.02
N CYS A 372 -5.04 -2.66 8.93
CA CYS A 372 -4.79 -1.99 7.66
C CYS A 372 -3.47 -1.25 7.71
N VAL A 373 -2.78 -1.22 6.57
CA VAL A 373 -1.56 -0.43 6.38
C VAL A 373 -1.78 0.51 5.22
N THR A 374 -1.63 1.80 5.48
CA THR A 374 -1.67 2.88 4.48
C THR A 374 -0.29 3.49 4.32
N LEU A 375 0.19 3.56 3.08
CA LEU A 375 1.40 4.28 2.71
C LEU A 375 1.10 5.25 1.57
N LEU A 376 1.51 6.49 1.71
CA LEU A 376 1.36 7.54 0.71
C LEU A 376 2.71 8.25 0.52
N THR A 377 3.11 8.50 -0.71
CA THR A 377 4.37 9.19 -1.04
C THR A 377 4.21 10.13 -2.22
N ASP A 378 5.03 11.16 -2.27
CA ASP A 378 5.07 12.23 -3.27
C ASP A 378 5.98 11.94 -4.46
N LYS A 379 6.18 10.68 -4.78
CA LYS A 379 6.89 10.28 -6.00
C LYS A 379 6.06 9.25 -6.78
N GLU A 380 5.88 9.51 -8.06
CA GLU A 380 5.21 8.62 -8.99
C GLU A 380 6.06 7.39 -9.31
N GLY A 381 5.43 6.25 -9.54
CA GLY A 381 6.10 5.02 -10.02
C GLY A 381 6.77 4.19 -8.92
N VAL A 382 6.48 4.45 -7.64
CA VAL A 382 7.05 3.72 -6.51
C VAL A 382 6.15 2.55 -6.12
N ASP A 383 6.71 1.34 -6.11
CA ASP A 383 6.01 0.16 -5.59
C ASP A 383 6.16 0.07 -4.06
N LEU A 384 5.08 0.34 -3.35
CA LEU A 384 5.01 0.33 -1.89
C LEU A 384 4.63 -1.05 -1.32
N THR A 385 4.35 -2.04 -2.16
CA THR A 385 3.75 -3.33 -1.77
C THR A 385 4.61 -4.09 -0.77
N VAL A 386 5.88 -4.29 -1.08
CA VAL A 386 6.80 -5.07 -0.21
C VAL A 386 7.02 -4.34 1.12
N LEU A 387 7.21 -3.02 1.09
CA LEU A 387 7.36 -2.23 2.31
C LEU A 387 6.12 -2.37 3.21
N ALA A 388 4.92 -2.22 2.66
CA ALA A 388 3.67 -2.28 3.41
C ALA A 388 3.46 -3.65 4.07
N ARG A 389 3.75 -4.73 3.37
CA ARG A 389 3.63 -6.10 3.89
C ARG A 389 4.65 -6.39 4.97
N ASN A 390 5.88 -5.91 4.82
CA ASN A 390 6.92 -6.00 5.85
C ASN A 390 6.55 -5.19 7.09
N ILE A 391 5.93 -4.02 6.92
CA ILE A 391 5.41 -3.22 8.03
C ILE A 391 4.28 -3.98 8.77
N ALA A 392 3.35 -4.59 8.04
CA ALA A 392 2.30 -5.41 8.66
C ALA A 392 2.89 -6.55 9.48
N ALA A 393 3.86 -7.29 8.92
CA ALA A 393 4.58 -8.36 9.60
C ALA A 393 5.35 -7.89 10.83
N ALA A 394 5.99 -6.72 10.76
CA ALA A 394 6.71 -6.13 11.90
C ALA A 394 5.75 -5.62 12.97
N TYR A 395 4.55 -5.19 12.61
CA TYR A 395 3.50 -4.78 13.53
C TYR A 395 2.89 -5.99 14.26
N ARG A 396 2.58 -7.05 13.50
CA ARG A 396 2.05 -8.33 14.02
C ARG A 396 2.67 -9.48 13.22
N ALA A 397 3.40 -10.33 13.90
CA ALA A 397 4.15 -11.42 13.27
C ALA A 397 3.25 -12.43 12.52
N ASP A 398 2.00 -12.58 12.95
CA ASP A 398 1.00 -13.44 12.29
C ASP A 398 0.48 -12.89 10.95
N LEU A 399 0.78 -11.63 10.63
CA LEU A 399 0.43 -11.01 9.35
C LEU A 399 1.51 -11.16 8.28
N GLY A 400 2.62 -11.76 8.62
CA GLY A 400 3.76 -11.94 7.74
C GLY A 400 4.35 -13.34 7.81
N PRO A 401 5.42 -13.60 7.05
CA PRO A 401 6.13 -14.85 7.15
C PRO A 401 6.82 -14.95 8.52
N ALA A 402 6.91 -16.17 9.06
CA ALA A 402 7.61 -16.48 10.31
C ALA A 402 9.15 -16.43 10.13
N VAL A 403 9.68 -15.31 9.65
CA VAL A 403 11.11 -15.08 9.41
C VAL A 403 11.55 -13.74 9.99
N ASP A 404 12.81 -13.65 10.41
CA ASP A 404 13.39 -12.36 10.76
C ASP A 404 13.73 -11.58 9.48
N PRO A 405 13.10 -10.45 9.22
CA PRO A 405 13.33 -9.70 7.97
C PRO A 405 14.72 -9.08 7.88
N ARG A 406 15.49 -9.04 8.96
CA ARG A 406 16.91 -8.66 8.93
C ARG A 406 17.76 -9.76 8.25
N ASP A 407 17.40 -11.01 8.44
CA ASP A 407 18.13 -12.16 7.90
C ASP A 407 17.57 -12.63 6.55
N ILE A 408 16.25 -12.53 6.35
CA ILE A 408 15.55 -13.06 5.19
C ILE A 408 14.64 -11.99 4.59
N VAL A 409 14.84 -11.69 3.33
CA VAL A 409 13.88 -10.94 2.53
C VAL A 409 12.80 -11.91 2.08
N ALA A 410 11.55 -11.64 2.45
CA ALA A 410 10.41 -12.47 2.06
C ALA A 410 9.36 -11.65 1.32
N GLN A 411 8.79 -12.24 0.28
CA GLN A 411 7.75 -11.64 -0.54
C GLN A 411 6.62 -12.63 -0.76
N GLU A 412 5.38 -12.20 -0.58
CA GLU A 412 4.22 -12.99 -0.90
C GLU A 412 4.06 -13.16 -2.41
N SER A 413 3.72 -14.37 -2.84
CA SER A 413 3.41 -14.68 -4.23
C SER A 413 1.90 -14.61 -4.46
N LYS A 414 1.50 -14.05 -5.58
CA LYS A 414 0.11 -14.09 -6.06
C LYS A 414 -0.28 -15.45 -6.65
N PHE A 415 0.68 -16.38 -6.76
CA PHE A 415 0.49 -17.73 -7.29
C PHE A 415 0.62 -18.77 -6.19
N GLY A 416 0.08 -19.96 -6.41
CA GLY A 416 0.33 -21.09 -5.55
C GLY A 416 1.81 -21.52 -5.58
N PRO A 417 2.23 -22.37 -4.61
CA PRO A 417 3.63 -22.76 -4.45
C PRO A 417 4.25 -23.38 -5.71
N ASP A 418 3.56 -24.32 -6.35
CA ASP A 418 4.08 -25.05 -7.52
C ASP A 418 4.26 -24.11 -8.72
N GLU A 419 3.31 -23.23 -8.97
CA GLU A 419 3.40 -22.27 -10.05
C GLU A 419 4.53 -21.26 -9.79
N THR A 420 4.67 -20.79 -8.55
CA THR A 420 5.76 -19.88 -8.16
C THR A 420 7.13 -20.53 -8.41
N VAL A 421 7.30 -21.81 -8.02
CA VAL A 421 8.52 -22.60 -8.29
C VAL A 421 8.77 -22.71 -9.79
N ALA A 422 7.73 -23.02 -10.59
CA ALA A 422 7.86 -23.14 -12.04
C ALA A 422 8.31 -21.82 -12.68
N ARG A 423 7.72 -20.69 -12.28
CA ARG A 423 8.07 -19.36 -12.77
C ARG A 423 9.51 -18.95 -12.43
N ILE A 424 9.99 -19.26 -11.21
CA ILE A 424 11.41 -19.04 -10.86
C ILE A 424 12.32 -19.85 -11.78
N LYS A 425 12.02 -21.14 -12.00
CA LYS A 425 12.81 -22.01 -12.87
C LYS A 425 12.86 -21.50 -14.32
N GLU A 426 11.72 -21.03 -14.82
CA GLU A 426 11.62 -20.45 -16.17
C GLU A 426 12.45 -19.16 -16.31
N ASP A 427 12.36 -18.25 -15.32
CA ASP A 427 13.14 -17.00 -15.32
C ASP A 427 14.65 -17.27 -15.25
N LEU A 428 15.08 -18.21 -14.42
CA LEU A 428 16.49 -18.65 -14.35
C LEU A 428 16.97 -19.22 -15.70
N ALA A 429 16.17 -20.07 -16.33
CA ALA A 429 16.48 -20.63 -17.64
C ALA A 429 16.58 -19.56 -18.73
N ALA A 430 15.64 -18.62 -18.78
CA ALA A 430 15.66 -17.49 -19.70
C ALA A 430 16.93 -16.62 -19.55
N LYS A 431 17.41 -16.48 -18.33
CA LYS A 431 18.65 -15.74 -18.01
C LYS A 431 19.93 -16.57 -18.10
N LYS A 432 19.79 -17.84 -18.47
CA LYS A 432 20.92 -18.80 -18.54
C LYS A 432 21.70 -18.91 -17.22
N VAL A 433 20.99 -18.81 -16.09
CA VAL A 433 21.57 -19.03 -14.76
C VAL A 433 21.38 -20.48 -14.37
N PRO A 434 22.46 -21.22 -14.06
CA PRO A 434 22.36 -22.63 -13.69
C PRO A 434 21.53 -22.83 -12.41
N LEU A 435 20.53 -23.70 -12.50
CA LEU A 435 19.87 -24.29 -11.34
C LEU A 435 20.67 -25.53 -10.93
N PHE A 436 21.30 -25.51 -9.76
CA PHE A 436 22.14 -26.62 -9.27
C PHE A 436 21.33 -27.70 -8.59
N ALA A 437 20.28 -27.32 -7.84
CA ALA A 437 19.42 -28.22 -7.12
C ALA A 437 18.02 -27.65 -6.92
N SER A 438 17.04 -28.54 -6.77
CA SER A 438 15.68 -28.21 -6.35
C SER A 438 15.24 -29.28 -5.35
N PHE A 439 14.91 -28.87 -4.14
CA PHE A 439 14.47 -29.76 -3.06
C PHE A 439 13.00 -29.49 -2.76
N ASP A 440 12.18 -30.53 -2.86
CA ASP A 440 10.80 -30.49 -2.39
C ASP A 440 10.75 -31.13 -0.99
N HIS A 441 10.71 -30.27 0.02
CA HIS A 441 10.68 -30.71 1.41
C HIS A 441 9.35 -31.34 1.81
N ALA A 442 8.23 -30.92 1.19
CA ALA A 442 6.92 -31.51 1.44
C ALA A 442 6.84 -32.95 0.90
N ALA A 443 7.35 -33.19 -0.32
CA ALA A 443 7.47 -34.54 -0.86
C ALA A 443 8.42 -35.42 -0.04
N ASN A 444 9.55 -34.86 0.42
CA ASN A 444 10.50 -35.59 1.28
C ASN A 444 9.88 -35.95 2.64
N ALA A 445 9.12 -35.03 3.26
CA ALA A 445 8.40 -35.33 4.50
C ALA A 445 7.36 -36.43 4.30
N SER A 446 6.59 -36.37 3.22
CA SER A 446 5.61 -37.40 2.88
C SER A 446 6.25 -38.79 2.69
N ALA A 447 7.45 -38.85 2.13
CA ALA A 447 8.18 -40.09 1.92
C ALA A 447 8.58 -40.81 3.23
N VAL A 448 8.65 -40.08 4.35
CA VAL A 448 8.92 -40.59 5.69
C VAL A 448 7.71 -40.64 6.61
N GLY A 449 6.51 -40.39 6.06
CA GLY A 449 5.24 -40.43 6.80
C GLY A 449 4.89 -39.17 7.57
N GLU A 450 5.65 -38.07 7.39
CA GLU A 450 5.42 -36.81 8.01
C GLU A 450 4.59 -35.88 7.11
N LYS A 451 3.94 -34.86 7.72
CA LYS A 451 3.16 -33.85 7.01
C LYS A 451 3.88 -32.51 7.06
N LEU A 452 4.15 -31.95 5.91
CA LEU A 452 4.68 -30.60 5.75
C LEU A 452 3.86 -29.89 4.67
N ARG A 453 3.53 -28.61 4.90
CA ARG A 453 2.94 -27.77 3.86
C ARG A 453 3.90 -27.63 2.69
N PRO A 454 3.44 -27.29 1.47
CA PRO A 454 4.30 -27.07 0.33
C PRO A 454 5.52 -26.22 0.71
N THR A 455 6.70 -26.75 0.52
CA THR A 455 7.97 -26.10 0.90
C THR A 455 9.07 -26.61 -0.04
N SER A 456 9.62 -25.69 -0.86
CA SER A 456 10.63 -26.03 -1.86
C SER A 456 11.80 -25.06 -1.80
N VAL A 457 13.03 -25.58 -1.91
CA VAL A 457 14.26 -24.78 -2.03
C VAL A 457 14.84 -24.93 -3.42
N LEU A 458 15.16 -23.81 -4.04
CA LEU A 458 15.86 -23.71 -5.31
C LEU A 458 17.26 -23.16 -5.06
N VAL A 459 18.28 -23.89 -5.53
CA VAL A 459 19.70 -23.53 -5.38
C VAL A 459 20.27 -23.22 -6.76
N PHE A 460 20.73 -22.01 -6.96
CA PHE A 460 21.21 -21.53 -8.26
C PHE A 460 22.31 -20.48 -8.12
N GLY A 461 22.97 -20.14 -9.20
CA GLY A 461 23.96 -19.07 -9.17
C GLY A 461 24.97 -19.13 -10.30
N SER A 462 25.95 -18.23 -10.19
CA SER A 462 27.07 -18.13 -11.11
C SER A 462 28.39 -18.22 -10.36
N ALA A 463 29.21 -19.23 -10.70
CA ALA A 463 30.54 -19.36 -10.12
C ALA A 463 31.38 -18.09 -10.30
N LYS A 464 31.25 -17.40 -11.45
CA LYS A 464 31.94 -16.15 -11.74
C LYS A 464 31.64 -15.03 -10.72
N VAL A 465 30.40 -15.00 -10.19
CA VAL A 465 29.96 -13.97 -9.24
C VAL A 465 30.31 -14.39 -7.82
N GLY A 466 29.90 -15.60 -7.41
CA GLY A 466 30.11 -16.07 -6.03
C GLY A 466 31.58 -16.23 -5.65
N THR A 467 32.45 -16.59 -6.60
CA THR A 467 33.90 -16.71 -6.34
C THR A 467 34.53 -15.40 -5.87
N LYS A 468 34.07 -14.24 -6.35
CA LYS A 468 34.60 -12.95 -5.91
C LYS A 468 34.43 -12.70 -4.41
N LEU A 469 33.26 -13.07 -3.87
CA LEU A 469 33.01 -12.98 -2.43
C LEU A 469 33.80 -14.03 -1.65
N MET A 470 33.89 -15.27 -2.15
CA MET A 470 34.68 -16.33 -1.54
C MET A 470 36.18 -16.03 -1.53
N GLN A 471 36.69 -15.25 -2.48
CA GLN A 471 38.09 -14.78 -2.49
C GLN A 471 38.38 -13.79 -1.36
N GLN A 472 37.36 -13.05 -0.87
CA GLN A 472 37.49 -12.20 0.30
C GLN A 472 37.43 -13.00 1.61
N ASN A 473 36.44 -13.93 1.67
CA ASN A 473 36.28 -14.84 2.80
C ASN A 473 35.67 -16.15 2.32
N GLN A 474 36.44 -17.22 2.34
CA GLN A 474 36.00 -18.56 1.86
C GLN A 474 34.80 -19.09 2.65
N SER A 475 34.64 -18.73 3.92
CA SER A 475 33.54 -19.23 4.76
C SER A 475 32.16 -18.78 4.30
N ILE A 476 32.05 -17.69 3.51
CA ILE A 476 30.77 -17.28 2.88
C ILE A 476 30.22 -18.37 1.93
N GLY A 477 31.07 -19.30 1.51
CA GLY A 477 30.65 -20.48 0.74
C GLY A 477 29.63 -21.38 1.45
N LEU A 478 29.43 -21.25 2.77
CA LEU A 478 28.35 -21.91 3.49
C LEU A 478 26.97 -21.41 3.05
N ASP A 479 26.88 -20.14 2.67
CA ASP A 479 25.63 -19.49 2.24
C ASP A 479 25.56 -19.27 0.72
N LEU A 480 26.57 -19.71 -0.04
CA LEU A 480 26.60 -19.74 -1.49
C LEU A 480 26.60 -21.21 -1.99
N PRO A 481 26.03 -21.50 -3.15
CA PRO A 481 25.33 -20.63 -4.10
C PRO A 481 24.03 -20.06 -3.53
N LEU A 482 23.43 -19.06 -4.23
CA LEU A 482 22.18 -18.44 -3.85
C LEU A 482 21.05 -19.46 -3.67
N ARG A 483 20.20 -19.20 -2.71
CA ARG A 483 19.03 -20.04 -2.40
C ARG A 483 17.77 -19.20 -2.33
N VAL A 484 16.68 -19.76 -2.83
CA VAL A 484 15.34 -19.21 -2.68
C VAL A 484 14.45 -20.30 -2.12
N LEU A 485 13.73 -19.99 -1.05
CA LEU A 485 12.71 -20.84 -0.45
C LEU A 485 11.35 -20.39 -0.94
N VAL A 486 10.52 -21.33 -1.39
CA VAL A 486 9.09 -21.13 -1.66
C VAL A 486 8.33 -21.98 -0.67
N TRP A 487 7.42 -21.38 0.10
CA TRP A 487 6.64 -22.13 1.09
C TRP A 487 5.20 -21.59 1.22
N GLU A 488 4.32 -22.45 1.71
CA GLU A 488 2.97 -22.09 2.12
C GLU A 488 2.91 -21.96 3.64
N ASP A 489 2.37 -20.84 4.14
CA ASP A 489 2.18 -20.62 5.56
C ASP A 489 0.88 -21.29 6.07
N GLU A 490 0.59 -21.14 7.37
CA GLU A 490 -0.60 -21.70 8.02
C GLU A 490 -1.92 -21.09 7.53
N PHE A 491 -1.87 -19.95 6.84
CA PHE A 491 -3.01 -19.27 6.27
C PHE A 491 -3.22 -19.54 4.78
N GLY A 492 -2.41 -20.45 4.18
CA GLY A 492 -2.46 -20.79 2.76
C GLY A 492 -1.83 -19.75 1.84
N ARG A 493 -1.06 -18.80 2.39
CA ARG A 493 -0.30 -17.81 1.61
C ARG A 493 0.99 -18.46 1.10
N THR A 494 1.32 -18.15 -0.14
CA THR A 494 2.61 -18.57 -0.73
C THR A 494 3.65 -17.47 -0.54
N TRP A 495 4.77 -17.83 0.03
CA TRP A 495 5.90 -16.94 0.28
C TRP A 495 7.13 -17.36 -0.52
N VAL A 496 7.91 -16.37 -0.92
CA VAL A 496 9.24 -16.56 -1.51
C VAL A 496 10.25 -15.81 -0.67
N GLY A 497 11.22 -16.52 -0.10
CA GLY A 497 12.25 -15.94 0.77
C GLY A 497 13.66 -16.22 0.28
N TYR A 498 14.56 -15.28 0.51
CA TYR A 498 15.98 -15.41 0.22
C TYR A 498 16.82 -14.66 1.27
N PRO A 499 18.08 -15.05 1.49
CA PRO A 499 18.94 -14.36 2.45
C PRO A 499 19.10 -12.87 2.11
N ASN A 500 19.02 -12.01 3.13
CA ASN A 500 19.43 -10.63 3.01
C ASN A 500 20.95 -10.58 2.80
N LEU A 501 21.39 -10.19 1.60
CA LEU A 501 22.79 -10.25 1.22
C LEU A 501 23.66 -9.18 1.89
N GLU A 502 23.06 -8.08 2.34
CA GLU A 502 23.77 -7.05 3.11
C GLU A 502 24.17 -7.61 4.48
N THR A 503 23.19 -8.11 5.25
CA THR A 503 23.43 -8.77 6.55
C THR A 503 24.37 -9.98 6.41
N LEU A 504 24.19 -10.77 5.36
CA LEU A 504 25.06 -11.90 5.08
C LEU A 504 26.50 -11.44 4.81
N SER A 505 26.68 -10.36 4.06
CA SER A 505 28.00 -9.79 3.76
C SER A 505 28.69 -9.26 5.00
N GLU A 506 27.95 -8.58 5.87
CA GLU A 506 28.45 -8.10 7.16
C GLU A 506 28.92 -9.27 8.05
N ARG A 507 28.14 -10.36 8.11
CA ARG A 507 28.47 -11.57 8.89
C ARG A 507 29.82 -12.16 8.48
N TYR A 508 30.16 -12.12 7.21
CA TYR A 508 31.39 -12.68 6.65
C TYR A 508 32.49 -11.64 6.38
N GLY A 509 32.20 -10.35 6.69
CA GLY A 509 33.14 -9.26 6.42
C GLY A 509 33.43 -9.06 4.92
N ALA A 510 32.49 -9.40 4.05
CA ALA A 510 32.61 -9.18 2.62
C ALA A 510 32.30 -7.71 2.26
N THR A 511 33.23 -7.06 1.51
CA THR A 511 33.18 -5.61 1.25
C THR A 511 32.98 -5.25 -0.22
N ASP A 512 32.85 -6.23 -1.14
CA ASP A 512 32.59 -5.97 -2.57
C ASP A 512 31.12 -5.56 -2.79
N ALA A 513 30.81 -4.30 -2.47
CA ALA A 513 29.48 -3.73 -2.60
C ALA A 513 28.91 -3.85 -4.02
N ALA A 514 29.74 -3.79 -5.06
CA ALA A 514 29.30 -3.93 -6.45
C ALA A 514 28.78 -5.35 -6.75
N THR A 515 29.50 -6.37 -6.25
CA THR A 515 29.08 -7.78 -6.41
C THR A 515 27.83 -8.06 -5.56
N ILE A 516 27.78 -7.58 -4.32
CA ILE A 516 26.61 -7.71 -3.42
C ILE A 516 25.38 -7.06 -4.06
N GLY A 517 25.47 -5.80 -4.51
CA GLY A 517 24.36 -5.11 -5.18
C GLY A 517 23.88 -5.80 -6.46
N THR A 518 24.81 -6.38 -7.24
CA THR A 518 24.45 -7.16 -8.42
C THR A 518 23.65 -8.42 -8.05
N MET A 519 24.05 -9.12 -6.99
CA MET A 519 23.35 -10.32 -6.52
C MET A 519 21.99 -9.97 -5.92
N THR A 520 21.90 -8.90 -5.13
CA THR A 520 20.65 -8.39 -4.55
C THR A 520 19.64 -8.04 -5.65
N SER A 521 20.05 -7.21 -6.61
CA SER A 521 19.18 -6.82 -7.74
C SER A 521 18.76 -8.01 -8.59
N PHE A 522 19.62 -9.01 -8.72
CA PHE A 522 19.29 -10.26 -9.43
C PHE A 522 18.19 -11.03 -8.69
N LEU A 523 18.32 -11.22 -7.36
CA LEU A 523 17.31 -11.91 -6.52
C LEU A 523 15.98 -11.16 -6.52
N GLU A 524 16.02 -9.84 -6.30
CA GLU A 524 14.83 -8.96 -6.36
C GLU A 524 14.11 -9.13 -7.70
N GLY A 525 14.86 -9.12 -8.79
CA GLY A 525 14.30 -9.26 -10.13
C GLY A 525 13.70 -10.65 -10.41
N VAL A 526 14.35 -11.74 -9.97
CA VAL A 526 13.82 -13.10 -10.12
C VAL A 526 12.55 -13.29 -9.30
N VAL A 527 12.61 -12.91 -8.03
CA VAL A 527 11.49 -13.07 -7.11
C VAL A 527 10.32 -12.18 -7.52
N GLY A 528 10.56 -10.89 -7.83
CA GLY A 528 9.51 -9.98 -8.26
C GLY A 528 8.75 -10.45 -9.50
N ARG A 529 9.45 -11.01 -10.51
CA ARG A 529 8.79 -11.57 -11.70
C ARG A 529 8.04 -12.87 -11.41
N ALA A 530 8.57 -13.69 -10.52
CA ALA A 530 7.94 -14.98 -10.19
C ALA A 530 6.68 -14.81 -9.34
N THR A 531 6.64 -13.78 -8.49
CA THR A 531 5.56 -13.56 -7.54
C THR A 531 4.46 -12.60 -8.04
N ASN A 532 4.69 -11.86 -9.14
CA ASN A 532 3.77 -10.83 -9.61
C ASN A 532 2.94 -11.30 -10.82
N VAL A 533 1.60 -11.28 -10.70
CA VAL A 533 0.66 -11.74 -11.73
C VAL A 533 0.37 -10.67 -12.78
N TYR A 534 0.38 -9.42 -12.40
CA TYR A 534 -0.10 -8.35 -13.24
C TYR A 534 1.01 -7.34 -13.52
N ARG A 535 1.54 -7.39 -14.75
CA ARG A 535 2.06 -6.19 -15.39
C ARG A 535 0.84 -5.45 -15.93
N TYR A 536 0.45 -4.39 -15.25
CA TYR A 536 -0.47 -3.42 -15.81
C TYR A 536 0.24 -2.52 -16.80
#